data_09009e04d334dead61cfc914023e59e6
#
_entry.id   09009e04d334dead61cfc914023e59e6
#
_cell.length_a   1.000
_cell.length_b   1.000
_cell.length_c   1.000
_cell.angle_alpha   90.00
_cell.angle_beta   90.00
_cell.angle_gamma   90.00
#
_symmetry.space_group_name_H-M   'P 1'
#
loop_
_entity.id
_entity.type
_entity.pdbx_description
1 polymer ?
#
loop_
_entity_poly.entity_id
_entity_poly.type
_entity_poly.pdbx_seq_one_letter_code
_entity_poly.pdbx_strand_id
1 'polypeptide(L)'
;MNAQPKLVILDRDGVINHDSDHFIKTPAEWRPIDGSIEAIARLNQYGYRVVVATNQSGIGRGLFDMATFNAINDKMMELVFRQGGRIDAVFFLPLYRRPALPLPQARYGDV
;
A
#
# COMPACT_ATOMS: atom_id res chain seq x y z
N MET A 1 -16.46 -6.65 -28.82
CA MET A 1 -15.65 -7.42 -28.18
C MET A 1 -15.51 -7.08 -26.76
N ASN A 2 -15.49 -8.00 -25.97
CA ASN A 2 -15.40 -7.78 -24.60
C ASN A 2 -14.04 -7.87 -24.14
N ALA A 3 -13.50 -6.79 -23.79
CA ALA A 3 -12.22 -6.82 -23.14
C ALA A 3 -12.43 -7.24 -21.71
N GLN A 4 -11.73 -8.22 -21.28
CA GLN A 4 -11.73 -8.58 -19.89
C GLN A 4 -11.07 -7.45 -19.09
N PRO A 5 -11.65 -7.04 -17.98
CA PRO A 5 -10.97 -6.06 -17.14
C PRO A 5 -9.64 -6.63 -16.68
N LYS A 6 -8.62 -5.82 -16.72
CA LYS A 6 -7.32 -6.20 -16.22
C LYS A 6 -7.13 -5.56 -14.86
N LEU A 7 -6.71 -6.35 -13.91
CA LEU A 7 -6.55 -5.88 -12.54
C LEU A 7 -5.13 -6.14 -12.07
N VAL A 8 -4.52 -5.13 -11.48
CA VAL A 8 -3.22 -5.27 -10.83
C VAL A 8 -3.41 -4.93 -9.37
N ILE A 9 -2.92 -5.79 -8.51
CA ILE A 9 -2.93 -5.57 -7.07
C ILE A 9 -1.50 -5.30 -6.66
N LEU A 10 -1.26 -4.14 -6.09
CA LEU A 10 0.09 -3.73 -5.69
C LEU A 10 0.16 -3.59 -4.19
N ASP A 11 1.26 -4.05 -3.63
CA ASP A 11 1.61 -3.69 -2.27
C ASP A 11 2.04 -2.23 -2.25
N ARG A 12 1.98 -1.59 -1.10
CA ARG A 12 2.34 -0.18 -1.00
C ARG A 12 3.78 -0.01 -0.56
N ASP A 13 4.07 -0.38 0.67
CA ASP A 13 5.40 -0.13 1.25
C ASP A 13 6.43 -1.05 0.61
N GLY A 14 7.46 -0.46 0.06
CA GLY A 14 8.52 -1.21 -0.63
C GLY A 14 8.23 -1.45 -2.11
N VAL A 15 7.04 -1.12 -2.60
CA VAL A 15 6.67 -1.27 -4.01
C VAL A 15 6.34 0.07 -4.62
N ILE A 16 5.43 0.81 -4.01
CA ILE A 16 5.06 2.15 -4.48
C ILE A 16 5.93 3.19 -3.81
N ASN A 17 6.19 3.02 -2.53
CA ASN A 17 6.98 3.96 -1.75
C ASN A 17 8.13 3.25 -1.06
N HIS A 18 9.10 4.04 -0.67
CA HIS A 18 10.22 3.54 0.12
C HIS A 18 9.70 3.01 1.45
N ASP A 19 10.16 1.84 1.83
CA ASP A 19 9.74 1.24 3.07
C ASP A 19 10.59 1.78 4.24
N SER A 20 10.14 1.51 5.45
CA SER A 20 10.85 1.95 6.65
C SER A 20 10.74 0.87 7.72
N ASP A 21 11.86 0.60 8.39
CA ASP A 21 11.88 -0.34 9.51
C ASP A 21 11.07 0.19 10.70
N HIS A 22 10.83 1.49 10.73
CA HIS A 22 10.09 2.12 11.81
C HIS A 22 8.66 2.47 11.44
N PHE A 23 8.17 1.91 10.36
CA PHE A 23 6.84 2.17 9.80
C PHE A 23 6.74 3.59 9.25
N ILE A 24 5.82 3.78 8.33
CA ILE A 24 5.50 5.08 7.77
C ILE A 24 4.36 5.62 8.61
N LYS A 25 4.62 6.63 9.43
CA LYS A 25 3.69 7.10 10.44
C LYS A 25 3.07 8.45 10.15
N THR A 26 3.60 9.17 9.15
CA THR A 26 3.06 10.48 8.79
C THR A 26 3.14 10.65 7.27
N PRO A 27 2.31 11.54 6.70
CA PRO A 27 2.44 11.81 5.26
C PRO A 27 3.81 12.31 4.86
N ALA A 28 4.49 13.05 5.74
CA ALA A 28 5.81 13.57 5.42
C ALA A 28 6.84 12.46 5.25
N GLU A 29 6.64 11.33 5.92
CA GLU A 29 7.56 10.19 5.82
C GLU A 29 7.31 9.37 4.57
N TRP A 30 6.18 9.55 3.93
CA TRP A 30 5.83 8.75 2.76
C TRP A 30 6.46 9.34 1.51
N ARG A 31 7.33 8.57 0.87
CA ARG A 31 8.04 9.02 -0.32
C ARG A 31 7.96 7.96 -1.40
N PRO A 32 7.46 8.32 -2.59
CA PRO A 32 7.36 7.32 -3.66
C PRO A 32 8.73 6.92 -4.16
N ILE A 33 8.84 5.66 -4.57
CA ILE A 33 10.01 5.18 -5.27
C ILE A 33 10.01 5.82 -6.66
N ASP A 34 11.17 6.24 -7.12
CA ASP A 34 11.29 6.87 -8.43
C ASP A 34 10.67 5.99 -9.50
N GLY A 35 9.76 6.56 -10.27
CA GLY A 35 9.10 5.86 -11.35
C GLY A 35 7.85 5.09 -10.97
N SER A 36 7.58 4.91 -9.67
CA SER A 36 6.44 4.09 -9.26
C SER A 36 5.10 4.74 -9.61
N ILE A 37 5.00 6.05 -9.41
CA ILE A 37 3.76 6.78 -9.68
C ILE A 37 3.49 6.79 -11.18
N GLU A 38 4.53 7.04 -11.97
CA GLU A 38 4.40 7.02 -13.43
C GLU A 38 4.04 5.64 -13.94
N ALA A 39 4.57 4.59 -13.31
CA ALA A 39 4.26 3.22 -13.69
C ALA A 39 2.78 2.91 -13.47
N ILE A 40 2.21 3.39 -12.37
CA ILE A 40 0.78 3.22 -12.10
C ILE A 40 -0.03 3.89 -13.20
N ALA A 41 0.32 5.14 -13.54
CA ALA A 41 -0.39 5.85 -14.59
C ALA A 41 -0.28 5.10 -15.93
N ARG A 42 0.87 4.50 -16.23
CA ARG A 42 1.03 3.74 -17.45
C ARG A 42 0.18 2.47 -17.45
N LEU A 43 0.09 1.80 -16.31
CA LEU A 43 -0.78 0.63 -16.21
C LEU A 43 -2.22 1.01 -16.53
N ASN A 44 -2.68 2.15 -16.02
CA ASN A 44 -4.02 2.62 -16.32
C ASN A 44 -4.19 2.89 -17.82
N GLN A 45 -3.18 3.47 -18.46
CA GLN A 45 -3.25 3.75 -19.89
C GLN A 45 -3.38 2.49 -20.72
N TYR A 46 -2.84 1.38 -20.23
CA TYR A 46 -2.96 0.10 -20.91
C TYR A 46 -4.20 -0.69 -20.49
N GLY A 47 -5.12 -0.05 -19.79
CA GLY A 47 -6.39 -0.67 -19.46
C GLY A 47 -6.40 -1.43 -18.16
N TYR A 48 -5.36 -1.31 -17.34
CA TYR A 48 -5.34 -1.97 -16.05
C TYR A 48 -6.03 -1.11 -15.00
N ARG A 49 -6.83 -1.75 -14.18
CA ARG A 49 -7.30 -1.14 -12.93
C ARG A 49 -6.27 -1.47 -11.88
N VAL A 50 -5.99 -0.51 -11.02
CA VAL A 50 -4.96 -0.67 -10.00
C VAL A 50 -5.60 -0.58 -8.63
N VAL A 51 -5.29 -1.57 -7.80
CA VAL A 51 -5.76 -1.64 -6.43
C VAL A 51 -4.52 -1.81 -5.56
N VAL A 52 -4.52 -1.18 -4.42
CA VAL A 52 -3.43 -1.32 -3.46
C VAL A 52 -3.91 -2.19 -2.31
N ALA A 53 -3.11 -3.16 -1.93
CA ALA A 53 -3.36 -3.99 -0.77
C ALA A 53 -2.13 -3.91 0.11
N THR A 54 -2.29 -3.43 1.33
CA THR A 54 -1.14 -3.17 2.18
C THR A 54 -1.36 -3.69 3.59
N ASN A 55 -0.31 -4.22 4.18
CA ASN A 55 -0.34 -4.63 5.56
C ASN A 55 0.21 -3.48 6.41
N GLN A 56 -0.61 -3.03 7.35
CA GLN A 56 -0.25 -1.88 8.19
C GLN A 56 -0.32 -2.27 9.65
N SER A 57 0.62 -3.09 10.07
CA SER A 57 0.66 -3.56 11.44
C SER A 57 0.84 -2.42 12.44
N GLY A 58 1.37 -1.27 11.99
CA GLY A 58 1.51 -0.11 12.85
C GLY A 58 0.18 0.36 13.42
N ILE A 59 -0.92 0.24 12.66
CA ILE A 59 -2.25 0.57 13.15
C ILE A 59 -2.65 -0.43 14.24
N GLY A 60 -2.46 -1.72 13.97
CA GLY A 60 -2.80 -2.74 14.95
C GLY A 60 -1.98 -2.66 16.23
N ARG A 61 -0.79 -2.07 16.14
CA ARG A 61 0.08 -1.89 17.29
C ARG A 61 -0.09 -0.53 17.96
N GLY A 62 -1.00 0.30 17.43
CA GLY A 62 -1.26 1.60 18.01
C GLY A 62 -0.21 2.65 17.72
N LEU A 63 0.62 2.45 16.71
CA LEU A 63 1.69 3.39 16.38
C LEU A 63 1.17 4.60 15.61
N PHE A 64 0.06 4.46 14.91
CA PHE A 64 -0.62 5.58 14.27
C PHE A 64 -2.07 5.18 14.03
N ASP A 65 -2.92 6.15 13.79
CA ASP A 65 -4.36 5.90 13.71
C ASP A 65 -4.86 5.93 12.27
N MET A 66 -6.14 5.67 12.10
CA MET A 66 -6.77 5.62 10.80
C MET A 66 -6.77 6.98 10.10
N ALA A 67 -6.88 8.06 10.85
CA ALA A 67 -6.84 9.38 10.23
C ALA A 67 -5.49 9.63 9.57
N THR A 68 -4.42 9.22 10.24
CA THR A 68 -3.08 9.33 9.69
C THR A 68 -2.91 8.43 8.46
N PHE A 69 -3.41 7.19 8.56
CA PHE A 69 -3.35 6.25 7.44
C PHE A 69 -4.07 6.83 6.23
N ASN A 70 -5.25 7.41 6.43
CA ASN A 70 -6.00 8.01 5.35
C ASN A 70 -5.27 9.21 4.74
N ALA A 71 -4.62 10.02 5.57
CA ALA A 71 -3.86 11.16 5.07
C ALA A 71 -2.68 10.72 4.20
N ILE A 72 -2.02 9.63 4.58
CA ILE A 72 -0.93 9.08 3.78
C ILE A 72 -1.46 8.59 2.43
N ASN A 73 -2.58 7.87 2.44
CA ASN A 73 -3.16 7.38 1.20
C ASN A 73 -3.67 8.50 0.32
N ASP A 74 -4.19 9.57 0.91
CA ASP A 74 -4.62 10.74 0.14
C ASP A 74 -3.43 11.36 -0.60
N LYS A 75 -2.28 11.42 0.05
CA LYS A 75 -1.07 11.91 -0.60
C LYS A 75 -0.69 11.02 -1.79
N MET A 76 -0.73 9.72 -1.59
CA MET A 76 -0.42 8.77 -2.66
C MET A 76 -1.37 8.94 -3.85
N MET A 77 -2.67 9.00 -3.57
CA MET A 77 -3.67 9.13 -4.62
C MET A 77 -3.57 10.46 -5.35
N GLU A 78 -3.23 11.52 -4.64
CA GLU A 78 -3.04 12.82 -5.25
C GLU A 78 -1.88 12.80 -6.24
N LEU A 79 -0.76 12.19 -5.86
CA LEU A 79 0.40 12.11 -6.74
C LEU A 79 0.09 11.27 -7.98
N VAL A 80 -0.64 10.18 -7.82
CA VAL A 80 -1.03 9.34 -8.94
C VAL A 80 -1.97 10.13 -9.87
N PHE A 81 -2.92 10.85 -9.29
CA PHE A 81 -3.88 11.62 -10.08
C PHE A 81 -3.17 12.70 -10.88
N ARG A 82 -2.17 13.34 -10.31
CA ARG A 82 -1.41 14.38 -11.03
C ARG A 82 -0.66 13.84 -12.23
N GLN A 83 -0.33 12.55 -12.22
CA GLN A 83 0.32 11.91 -13.35
C GLN A 83 -0.69 11.33 -14.34
N GLY A 84 -1.96 11.59 -14.14
CA GLY A 84 -3.01 11.09 -15.03
C GLY A 84 -3.44 9.67 -14.72
N GLY A 85 -3.08 9.15 -13.55
CA GLY A 85 -3.44 7.80 -13.16
C GLY A 85 -4.53 7.78 -12.11
N ARG A 86 -4.82 6.58 -11.64
CA ARG A 86 -5.86 6.38 -10.67
C ARG A 86 -5.65 5.06 -9.94
N ILE A 87 -5.88 5.09 -8.63
CA ILE A 87 -5.95 3.89 -7.82
C ILE A 87 -7.42 3.72 -7.45
N ASP A 88 -7.98 2.55 -7.80
CA ASP A 88 -9.41 2.32 -7.64
C ASP A 88 -9.79 2.05 -6.19
N ALA A 89 -8.92 1.42 -5.43
CA ALA A 89 -9.22 1.11 -4.04
C ALA A 89 -7.94 0.82 -3.28
N VAL A 90 -7.99 1.05 -1.98
CA VAL A 90 -6.88 0.69 -1.08
C VAL A 90 -7.47 -0.20 0.00
N PHE A 91 -6.93 -1.40 0.10
CA PHE A 91 -7.29 -2.34 1.15
C PHE A 91 -6.14 -2.47 2.13
N PHE A 92 -6.44 -2.57 3.40
CA PHE A 92 -5.38 -2.72 4.37
C PHE A 92 -5.77 -3.72 5.45
N LEU A 93 -4.74 -4.31 6.05
CA LEU A 93 -4.91 -5.20 7.19
C LEU A 93 -4.03 -4.66 8.30
N PRO A 94 -4.61 -4.24 9.41
CA PRO A 94 -3.80 -3.74 10.52
C PRO A 94 -3.30 -4.90 11.37
N LEU A 95 -2.66 -5.86 10.72
CA LEU A 95 -2.25 -7.08 11.40
C LEU A 95 -1.06 -6.85 12.29
N TYR A 96 -1.21 -7.22 13.53
CA TYR A 96 -0.11 -7.36 14.44
C TYR A 96 -0.12 -8.81 14.91
N ARG A 97 0.90 -9.56 14.52
CA ARG A 97 0.96 -10.95 14.91
C ARG A 97 1.68 -11.04 16.21
N ARG A 98 0.91 -11.34 17.28
CA ARG A 98 1.56 -11.66 18.48
C ARG A 98 2.13 -13.00 18.34
N PRO A 99 3.26 -13.27 18.90
CA PRO A 99 3.81 -14.61 18.92
C PRO A 99 2.78 -15.52 19.54
N ALA A 100 2.44 -16.55 18.83
CA ALA A 100 1.53 -17.49 19.37
C ALA A 100 2.17 -18.19 20.50
N LEU A 101 1.34 -18.57 21.40
CA LEU A 101 1.84 -19.28 22.48
C LEU A 101 1.56 -20.64 22.30
N PRO A 102 2.39 -21.34 22.39
CA PRO A 102 3.74 -21.39 22.04
C PRO A 102 3.76 -21.43 20.58
N LEU A 103 4.27 -20.78 19.95
CA LEU A 103 4.12 -20.72 18.67
C LEU A 103 4.92 -21.30 17.98
N PRO A 104 4.75 -21.72 17.50
CA PRO A 104 5.71 -22.24 16.80
C PRO A 104 6.28 -21.30 15.91
N GLN A 105 6.54 -21.15 15.98
CA GLN A 105 6.85 -20.61 15.32
C GLN A 105 6.91 -20.34 14.28
N ALA A 106 7.16 -19.97 14.00
CA ALA A 106 6.83 -19.49 13.23
C ALA A 106 6.92 -19.54 12.16
N ARG A 107 6.72 -19.58 11.75
CA ARG A 107 6.69 -19.67 10.79
C ARG A 107 6.70 -18.89 9.94
N TYR A 108 7.04 -18.70 9.33
CA TYR A 108 6.93 -17.99 8.58
C TYR A 108 6.78 -17.04 8.33
N GLY A 109 7.18 -16.92 7.92
CA GLY A 109 6.74 -15.97 7.74
C GLY A 109 5.80 -15.54 8.25
N ASP A 110 5.85 -15.70 8.85
CA ASP A 110 4.97 -15.34 9.34
C ASP A 110 4.64 -14.25 8.99
N VAL A 111 4.39 -14.21 8.52
CA VAL A 111 4.02 -13.33 7.95
C VAL A 111 3.54 -12.78 7.84
#